data_263cfd07b6a188db6c380a731f7cf35b
#
_entry.id   263cfd07b6a188db6c380a731f7cf35b
#
_cell.length_a   1.000
_cell.length_b   1.000
_cell.length_c   1.000
_cell.angle_alpha   90.00
_cell.angle_beta   90.00
_cell.angle_gamma   90.00
#
_symmetry.space_group_name_H-M   'P 1'
#
loop_
_entity.id
_entity.type
_entity.pdbx_description
1 polymer ?
#
loop_
_entity_poly.entity_id
_entity_poly.type
_entity_poly.pdbx_seq_one_letter_code
_entity_poly.pdbx_strand_id
1 'polypeptide(L)'
;MKRTDLLAMLDLTLLDRNASEQDIHRVVGLADEHGVAAVCVFSEQAGLASKQASSRTRIAAVAGPFPKGAADLERYLLPIQEAIAGGAVEIDLVLEPGIGLEASMMVLNGVRMATEGLALKVIIETPILDERAVRGAARMALMAGADFVKTCTGRRGGCSKEATRWVSEEIRRHEVTTGERAGMKLSGGIRDLDGLNGLLDVVRSVDPGIIDQGRLRIGASSLIESLI
;
A
#
# COMPACT_ATOMS: atom_id res chain seq x y z
N MET A 1 6.92 -6.75 -19.15
CA MET A 1 7.84 -6.41 -18.05
C MET A 1 8.58 -7.67 -17.63
N LYS A 2 9.86 -7.59 -17.20
CA LYS A 2 10.60 -8.78 -16.73
C LYS A 2 10.07 -9.20 -15.36
N ARG A 3 10.20 -10.50 -15.02
CA ARG A 3 9.81 -11.01 -13.68
C ARG A 3 10.57 -10.32 -12.55
N THR A 4 11.85 -10.05 -12.76
CA THR A 4 12.70 -9.30 -11.80
C THR A 4 12.18 -7.90 -11.52
N ASP A 5 11.62 -7.20 -12.51
CA ASP A 5 11.05 -5.87 -12.32
C ASP A 5 9.76 -5.95 -11.49
N LEU A 6 8.94 -6.99 -11.72
CA LEU A 6 7.72 -7.24 -10.95
C LEU A 6 8.02 -7.58 -9.48
N LEU A 7 9.04 -8.42 -9.23
CA LEU A 7 9.50 -8.74 -7.88
C LEU A 7 9.97 -7.48 -7.14
N ALA A 8 10.74 -6.62 -7.80
CA ALA A 8 11.22 -5.37 -7.22
C ALA A 8 10.11 -4.32 -6.95
N MET A 9 8.86 -4.58 -7.39
CA MET A 9 7.67 -3.79 -7.08
C MET A 9 6.72 -4.52 -6.12
N LEU A 10 7.00 -5.78 -5.75
CA LEU A 10 6.11 -6.59 -4.93
C LEU A 10 6.27 -6.24 -3.45
N ASP A 11 5.18 -5.83 -2.80
CA ASP A 11 5.04 -5.87 -1.34
C ASP A 11 4.45 -7.25 -1.00
N LEU A 12 5.32 -8.20 -0.68
CA LEU A 12 4.93 -9.57 -0.30
C LEU A 12 4.17 -9.53 1.02
N THR A 13 2.89 -9.87 0.98
CA THR A 13 1.93 -9.50 2.03
C THR A 13 1.50 -10.70 2.86
N LEU A 14 1.67 -10.59 4.19
CA LEU A 14 1.15 -11.53 5.19
C LEU A 14 0.33 -10.73 6.22
N LEU A 15 -0.99 -10.63 6.02
CA LEU A 15 -1.92 -9.94 6.91
C LEU A 15 -2.80 -10.96 7.63
N ASP A 16 -2.19 -11.72 8.52
CA ASP A 16 -2.82 -12.64 9.47
C ASP A 16 -2.29 -12.33 10.87
N ARG A 17 -3.18 -11.90 11.78
CA ARG A 17 -2.80 -11.60 13.17
C ARG A 17 -2.38 -12.85 13.95
N ASN A 18 -2.80 -14.02 13.49
CA ASN A 18 -2.45 -15.31 14.08
C ASN A 18 -1.25 -15.98 13.40
N ALA A 19 -0.58 -15.28 12.47
CA ALA A 19 0.62 -15.81 11.82
C ALA A 19 1.69 -16.18 12.86
N SER A 20 2.20 -17.39 12.75
CA SER A 20 3.27 -17.86 13.61
C SER A 20 4.61 -17.20 13.25
N GLU A 21 5.60 -17.31 14.17
CA GLU A 21 6.97 -16.90 13.85
C GLU A 21 7.52 -17.59 12.59
N GLN A 22 7.15 -18.85 12.38
CA GLN A 22 7.55 -19.59 11.18
C GLN A 22 6.94 -19.03 9.89
N ASP A 23 5.69 -18.56 9.94
CA ASP A 23 5.04 -17.91 8.80
C ASP A 23 5.74 -16.60 8.43
N ILE A 24 6.08 -15.80 9.45
CA ILE A 24 6.84 -14.55 9.27
C ILE A 24 8.24 -14.86 8.74
N HIS A 25 8.93 -15.84 9.30
CA HIS A 25 10.24 -16.27 8.83
C HIS A 25 10.19 -16.72 7.36
N ARG A 26 9.19 -17.49 6.98
CA ARG A 26 9.01 -17.97 5.61
C ARG A 26 8.79 -16.81 4.63
N VAL A 27 7.92 -15.85 4.96
CA VAL A 27 7.64 -14.72 4.04
C VAL A 27 8.83 -13.78 3.92
N VAL A 28 9.57 -13.55 5.00
CA VAL A 28 10.81 -12.76 4.99
C VAL A 28 11.91 -13.46 4.19
N GLY A 29 12.09 -14.77 4.40
CA GLY A 29 13.06 -15.56 3.63
C GLY A 29 12.82 -15.53 2.12
N LEU A 30 11.55 -15.69 1.69
CA LEU A 30 11.18 -15.54 0.27
C LEU A 30 11.45 -14.12 -0.25
N ALA A 31 11.19 -13.11 0.57
CA ALA A 31 11.45 -11.72 0.19
C ALA A 31 12.93 -11.44 -0.02
N ASP A 32 13.77 -11.92 0.87
CA ASP A 32 15.23 -11.78 0.79
C ASP A 32 15.81 -12.55 -0.39
N GLU A 33 15.34 -13.77 -0.64
CA GLU A 33 15.80 -14.63 -1.74
C GLU A 33 15.50 -14.01 -3.11
N HIS A 34 14.28 -13.46 -3.27
CA HIS A 34 13.81 -13.00 -4.57
C HIS A 34 13.89 -11.48 -4.77
N GLY A 35 14.35 -10.71 -3.77
CA GLY A 35 14.56 -9.26 -3.90
C GLY A 35 13.27 -8.48 -4.12
N VAL A 36 12.22 -8.77 -3.34
CA VAL A 36 10.97 -8.01 -3.39
C VAL A 36 11.10 -6.61 -2.81
N ALA A 37 10.18 -5.71 -3.12
CA ALA A 37 10.21 -4.33 -2.66
C ALA A 37 10.08 -4.20 -1.13
N ALA A 38 9.16 -4.96 -0.53
CA ALA A 38 8.94 -4.99 0.91
C ALA A 38 8.22 -6.27 1.35
N VAL A 39 8.33 -6.60 2.64
CA VAL A 39 7.41 -7.49 3.33
C VAL A 39 6.37 -6.64 4.04
N CYS A 40 5.07 -6.93 3.83
CA CYS A 40 3.97 -6.17 4.40
C CYS A 40 3.22 -7.02 5.44
N VAL A 41 3.29 -6.59 6.72
CA VAL A 41 2.70 -7.27 7.88
C VAL A 41 1.83 -6.32 8.70
N PHE A 42 1.21 -6.77 9.79
CA PHE A 42 0.59 -5.88 10.75
C PHE A 42 1.65 -5.20 11.66
N SER A 43 1.31 -4.05 12.27
CA SER A 43 2.20 -3.26 13.13
C SER A 43 2.85 -4.10 14.25
N GLU A 44 2.08 -4.93 14.92
CA GLU A 44 2.54 -5.80 16.00
C GLU A 44 3.54 -6.88 15.56
N GLN A 45 3.60 -7.18 14.26
CA GLN A 45 4.50 -8.18 13.68
C GLN A 45 5.78 -7.55 13.08
N ALA A 46 5.82 -6.22 12.96
CA ALA A 46 6.93 -5.51 12.30
C ALA A 46 8.27 -5.80 12.97
N GLY A 47 8.32 -5.84 14.31
CA GLY A 47 9.53 -6.11 15.07
C GLY A 47 10.11 -7.50 14.84
N LEU A 48 9.25 -8.51 14.69
CA LEU A 48 9.68 -9.87 14.38
C LEU A 48 10.17 -9.96 12.92
N ALA A 49 9.43 -9.37 11.97
CA ALA A 49 9.80 -9.36 10.57
C ALA A 49 11.14 -8.63 10.34
N SER A 50 11.32 -7.47 10.98
CA SER A 50 12.56 -6.68 10.85
C SER A 50 13.80 -7.38 11.40
N LYS A 51 13.67 -8.12 12.52
CA LYS A 51 14.78 -8.90 13.10
C LYS A 51 15.25 -10.03 12.20
N GLN A 52 14.36 -10.55 11.35
CA GLN A 52 14.65 -11.67 10.47
C GLN A 52 15.08 -11.23 9.05
N ALA A 53 14.69 -10.01 8.66
CA ALA A 53 14.98 -9.47 7.33
C ALA A 53 16.45 -9.10 7.16
N SER A 54 16.99 -9.33 5.96
CA SER A 54 18.27 -8.75 5.57
C SER A 54 18.17 -7.23 5.45
N SER A 55 19.30 -6.54 5.45
CA SER A 55 19.35 -5.07 5.29
C SER A 55 18.77 -4.56 3.96
N ARG A 56 18.50 -5.45 3.00
CA ARG A 56 17.94 -5.11 1.69
C ARG A 56 16.41 -5.15 1.65
N THR A 57 15.77 -5.91 2.55
CA THR A 57 14.32 -6.09 2.57
C THR A 57 13.68 -5.06 3.49
N ARG A 58 12.82 -4.23 2.94
CA ARG A 58 12.05 -3.23 3.70
C ARG A 58 10.88 -3.90 4.40
N ILE A 59 10.54 -3.38 5.59
CA ILE A 59 9.32 -3.77 6.28
C ILE A 59 8.28 -2.66 6.11
N ALA A 60 7.15 -3.03 5.53
CA ALA A 60 5.96 -2.21 5.47
C ALA A 60 4.96 -2.73 6.52
N ALA A 61 4.36 -1.82 7.29
CA ALA A 61 3.39 -2.20 8.31
C ALA A 61 2.01 -1.63 8.02
N VAL A 62 0.97 -2.46 8.10
CA VAL A 62 -0.41 -1.99 8.15
C VAL A 62 -0.68 -1.56 9.58
N ALA A 63 -0.83 -0.25 9.81
CA ALA A 63 -1.01 0.34 11.11
C ALA A 63 -2.42 0.94 11.27
N GLY A 64 -2.99 0.73 12.46
CA GLY A 64 -4.32 1.20 12.83
C GLY A 64 -5.45 0.22 12.54
N PRO A 65 -6.69 0.69 12.55
CA PRO A 65 -7.86 -0.15 12.31
C PRO A 65 -7.83 -0.79 10.92
N PHE A 66 -8.08 -2.10 10.86
CA PHE A 66 -8.09 -2.88 9.63
C PHE A 66 -9.10 -4.04 9.72
N PRO A 67 -9.90 -4.34 8.69
CA PRO A 67 -9.87 -3.77 7.33
C PRO A 67 -10.69 -2.48 7.18
N LYS A 68 -11.25 -1.95 8.25
CA LYS A 68 -11.98 -0.67 8.27
C LYS A 68 -11.09 0.37 8.92
N GLY A 69 -11.10 1.60 8.39
CA GLY A 69 -10.47 2.73 9.02
C GLY A 69 -11.30 3.30 10.20
N ALA A 70 -10.93 4.48 10.67
CA ALA A 70 -11.64 5.21 11.72
C ALA A 70 -11.59 6.72 11.47
N ALA A 71 -12.55 7.44 12.07
CA ALA A 71 -12.54 8.91 12.10
C ALA A 71 -11.63 9.48 13.21
N ASP A 72 -11.21 8.63 14.14
CA ASP A 72 -10.43 8.98 15.31
C ASP A 72 -8.94 8.71 15.06
N LEU A 73 -8.13 9.77 15.06
CA LEU A 73 -6.69 9.74 14.86
C LEU A 73 -5.97 8.87 15.91
N GLU A 74 -6.41 8.91 17.16
CA GLU A 74 -5.75 8.18 18.26
C GLU A 74 -5.65 6.67 17.98
N ARG A 75 -6.62 6.14 17.22
CA ARG A 75 -6.62 4.73 16.84
C ARG A 75 -5.49 4.33 15.88
N TYR A 76 -4.80 5.30 15.30
CA TYR A 76 -3.67 5.07 14.39
C TYR A 76 -2.32 5.29 15.07
N LEU A 77 -2.24 6.23 16.03
CA LEU A 77 -0.95 6.70 16.57
C LEU A 77 -0.16 5.59 17.28
N LEU A 78 -0.79 4.84 18.19
CA LEU A 78 -0.11 3.76 18.90
C LEU A 78 0.37 2.64 17.96
N PRO A 79 -0.46 2.11 17.02
CA PRO A 79 0.00 1.13 16.04
C PRO A 79 1.12 1.65 15.11
N ILE A 80 1.12 2.94 14.76
CA ILE A 80 2.21 3.55 13.98
C ILE A 80 3.50 3.56 14.80
N GLN A 81 3.45 4.01 16.06
CA GLN A 81 4.61 4.01 16.96
C GLN A 81 5.17 2.60 17.15
N GLU A 82 4.31 1.60 17.35
CA GLU A 82 4.68 0.20 17.46
C GLU A 82 5.39 -0.31 16.19
N ALA A 83 4.85 0.00 15.01
CA ALA A 83 5.44 -0.36 13.72
C ALA A 83 6.83 0.26 13.54
N ILE A 84 6.97 1.56 13.84
CA ILE A 84 8.24 2.30 13.72
C ILE A 84 9.27 1.73 14.71
N ALA A 85 8.90 1.53 15.97
CA ALA A 85 9.75 0.92 16.98
C ALA A 85 10.17 -0.51 16.58
N GLY A 86 9.30 -1.22 15.85
CA GLY A 86 9.57 -2.53 15.25
C GLY A 86 10.47 -2.49 14.01
N GLY A 87 10.86 -1.30 13.51
CA GLY A 87 11.75 -1.17 12.35
C GLY A 87 11.02 -1.10 11.00
N ALA A 88 9.70 -0.87 10.98
CA ALA A 88 9.01 -0.57 9.74
C ALA A 88 9.47 0.79 9.18
N VAL A 89 9.72 0.82 7.88
CA VAL A 89 10.12 2.03 7.13
C VAL A 89 9.04 2.50 6.15
N GLU A 90 7.95 1.76 6.07
CA GLU A 90 6.78 2.07 5.25
C GLU A 90 5.51 1.79 6.05
N ILE A 91 4.54 2.69 6.03
CA ILE A 91 3.27 2.56 6.75
C ILE A 91 2.09 2.56 5.76
N ASP A 92 1.30 1.51 5.83
CA ASP A 92 0.01 1.41 5.12
C ASP A 92 -1.12 1.67 6.12
N LEU A 93 -2.06 2.56 5.81
CA LEU A 93 -3.25 2.79 6.63
C LEU A 93 -4.53 2.77 5.80
N VAL A 94 -5.65 2.46 6.43
CA VAL A 94 -6.98 2.52 5.80
C VAL A 94 -7.62 3.87 6.08
N LEU A 95 -7.93 4.63 5.02
CA LEU A 95 -8.86 5.75 5.10
C LEU A 95 -10.29 5.20 5.00
N GLU A 96 -11.07 5.32 6.08
CA GLU A 96 -12.45 4.80 6.05
C GLU A 96 -13.34 5.65 5.16
N PRO A 97 -14.02 5.06 4.18
CA PRO A 97 -15.00 5.77 3.38
C PRO A 97 -16.17 6.31 4.19
N GLY A 98 -16.63 7.51 3.84
CA GLY A 98 -17.86 8.08 4.40
C GLY A 98 -17.73 8.82 5.73
N ILE A 99 -16.53 8.93 6.32
CA ILE A 99 -16.32 9.68 7.58
C ILE A 99 -16.34 11.22 7.41
N GLY A 100 -16.51 11.70 6.18
CA GLY A 100 -16.50 13.13 5.88
C GLY A 100 -15.11 13.72 5.64
N LEU A 101 -15.09 14.86 4.94
CA LEU A 101 -13.83 15.51 4.52
C LEU A 101 -12.98 15.94 5.70
N GLU A 102 -13.56 16.63 6.67
CA GLU A 102 -12.84 17.20 7.82
C GLU A 102 -12.17 16.10 8.65
N ALA A 103 -12.92 15.06 9.02
CA ALA A 103 -12.38 13.93 9.78
C ALA A 103 -11.31 13.16 8.96
N SER A 104 -11.52 12.97 7.66
CA SER A 104 -10.53 12.34 6.78
C SER A 104 -9.20 13.11 6.76
N MET A 105 -9.27 14.44 6.57
CA MET A 105 -8.07 15.28 6.52
C MET A 105 -7.38 15.38 7.88
N MET A 106 -8.14 15.42 8.99
CA MET A 106 -7.57 15.39 10.34
C MET A 106 -6.78 14.09 10.58
N VAL A 107 -7.34 12.94 10.23
CA VAL A 107 -6.65 11.64 10.34
C VAL A 107 -5.42 11.61 9.45
N LEU A 108 -5.56 11.95 8.17
CA LEU A 108 -4.46 11.88 7.20
C LEU A 108 -3.29 12.81 7.58
N ASN A 109 -3.57 14.05 7.96
CA ASN A 109 -2.55 15.01 8.37
C ASN A 109 -1.84 14.57 9.66
N GLY A 110 -2.59 14.09 10.66
CA GLY A 110 -2.01 13.57 11.89
C GLY A 110 -1.15 12.33 11.65
N VAL A 111 -1.61 11.42 10.79
CA VAL A 111 -0.81 10.25 10.40
C VAL A 111 0.43 10.65 9.61
N ARG A 112 0.35 11.61 8.67
CA ARG A 112 1.53 12.08 7.94
C ARG A 112 2.59 12.65 8.88
N MET A 113 2.18 13.43 9.87
CA MET A 113 3.10 13.93 10.92
C MET A 113 3.74 12.78 11.72
N ALA A 114 2.95 11.79 12.11
CA ALA A 114 3.44 10.62 12.87
C ALA A 114 4.36 9.70 12.05
N THR A 115 4.32 9.79 10.72
CA THR A 115 5.14 8.98 9.79
C THR A 115 6.17 9.82 9.02
N GLU A 116 6.56 10.98 9.55
CA GLU A 116 7.55 11.84 8.92
C GLU A 116 8.84 11.07 8.57
N GLY A 117 9.32 11.23 7.34
CA GLY A 117 10.50 10.52 6.84
C GLY A 117 10.24 9.07 6.39
N LEU A 118 9.04 8.53 6.58
CA LEU A 118 8.66 7.19 6.14
C LEU A 118 7.75 7.25 4.91
N ALA A 119 7.74 6.16 4.12
CA ALA A 119 6.78 6.04 3.03
C ALA A 119 5.37 5.77 3.58
N LEU A 120 4.44 6.66 3.27
CA LEU A 120 3.04 6.57 3.67
C LEU A 120 2.18 6.08 2.50
N LYS A 121 1.44 4.98 2.69
CA LYS A 121 0.52 4.43 1.71
C LYS A 121 -0.91 4.47 2.24
N VAL A 122 -1.77 5.22 1.59
CA VAL A 122 -3.17 5.38 2.00
C VAL A 122 -4.08 4.46 1.21
N ILE A 123 -4.74 3.53 1.90
CA ILE A 123 -5.71 2.60 1.34
C ILE A 123 -7.07 3.31 1.27
N ILE A 124 -7.58 3.51 0.06
CA ILE A 124 -8.83 4.24 -0.16
C ILE A 124 -10.06 3.34 -0.36
N GLU A 125 -9.87 2.01 -0.34
CA GLU A 125 -10.91 0.97 -0.41
C GLU A 125 -11.83 1.08 -1.65
N THR A 126 -11.24 1.12 -2.82
CA THR A 126 -11.92 1.34 -4.11
C THR A 126 -13.11 0.41 -4.40
N PRO A 127 -13.15 -0.88 -3.93
CA PRO A 127 -14.24 -1.78 -4.31
C PRO A 127 -15.63 -1.37 -3.81
N ILE A 128 -15.70 -0.49 -2.82
CA ILE A 128 -16.97 -0.06 -2.21
C ILE A 128 -17.30 1.40 -2.52
N LEU A 129 -16.56 2.01 -3.47
CA LEU A 129 -16.71 3.40 -3.85
C LEU A 129 -17.10 3.53 -5.33
N ASP A 130 -17.90 4.54 -5.64
CA ASP A 130 -18.11 5.00 -7.00
C ASP A 130 -16.92 5.84 -7.51
N GLU A 131 -16.90 6.19 -8.79
CA GLU A 131 -15.83 6.99 -9.41
C GLU A 131 -15.57 8.30 -8.66
N ARG A 132 -16.63 9.04 -8.32
CA ARG A 132 -16.51 10.34 -7.64
C ARG A 132 -15.84 10.18 -6.27
N ALA A 133 -16.22 9.17 -5.53
CA ALA A 133 -15.66 8.88 -4.20
C ALA A 133 -14.22 8.37 -4.29
N VAL A 134 -13.87 7.48 -5.26
CA VAL A 134 -12.49 7.06 -5.51
C VAL A 134 -11.59 8.25 -5.81
N ARG A 135 -12.01 9.13 -6.75
CA ARG A 135 -11.25 10.32 -7.11
C ARG A 135 -11.09 11.28 -5.93
N GLY A 136 -12.16 11.48 -5.14
CA GLY A 136 -12.13 12.31 -3.94
C GLY A 136 -11.16 11.78 -2.90
N ALA A 137 -11.21 10.48 -2.59
CA ALA A 137 -10.33 9.83 -1.63
C ALA A 137 -8.86 9.86 -2.07
N ALA A 138 -8.59 9.62 -3.36
CA ALA A 138 -7.24 9.72 -3.93
C ALA A 138 -6.67 11.14 -3.77
N ARG A 139 -7.46 12.18 -4.08
CA ARG A 139 -7.04 13.59 -3.89
C ARG A 139 -6.76 13.92 -2.43
N MET A 140 -7.62 13.49 -1.50
CA MET A 140 -7.39 13.71 -0.06
C MET A 140 -6.07 13.07 0.39
N ALA A 141 -5.81 11.82 -0.01
CA ALA A 141 -4.57 11.13 0.30
C ALA A 141 -3.34 11.90 -0.25
N LEU A 142 -3.38 12.29 -1.52
CA LEU A 142 -2.30 13.03 -2.17
C LEU A 142 -2.07 14.41 -1.53
N MET A 143 -3.15 15.16 -1.26
CA MET A 143 -3.06 16.48 -0.60
C MET A 143 -2.49 16.41 0.82
N ALA A 144 -2.71 15.29 1.52
CA ALA A 144 -2.13 15.05 2.84
C ALA A 144 -0.68 14.54 2.78
N GLY A 145 -0.07 14.44 1.59
CA GLY A 145 1.32 14.02 1.43
C GLY A 145 1.52 12.51 1.47
N ALA A 146 0.53 11.70 1.05
CA ALA A 146 0.73 10.27 0.88
C ALA A 146 1.73 10.01 -0.26
N ASP A 147 2.73 9.18 0.00
CA ASP A 147 3.70 8.75 -1.01
C ASP A 147 3.06 7.79 -2.02
N PHE A 148 2.06 7.01 -1.57
CA PHE A 148 1.32 6.08 -2.43
C PHE A 148 -0.18 6.13 -2.14
N VAL A 149 -0.99 6.13 -3.20
CA VAL A 149 -2.41 5.78 -3.12
C VAL A 149 -2.55 4.28 -3.33
N LYS A 150 -3.06 3.56 -2.32
CA LYS A 150 -3.30 2.11 -2.37
C LYS A 150 -4.77 1.83 -2.64
N THR A 151 -5.04 0.93 -3.59
CA THR A 151 -6.40 0.69 -4.09
C THR A 151 -7.33 0.12 -3.04
N CYS A 152 -6.98 -0.99 -2.39
CA CYS A 152 -7.86 -1.60 -1.40
C CYS A 152 -7.13 -2.52 -0.41
N THR A 153 -7.87 -2.96 0.64
CA THR A 153 -7.39 -3.93 1.62
C THR A 153 -7.37 -5.37 1.11
N GLY A 154 -8.15 -5.67 0.07
CA GLY A 154 -8.43 -7.03 -0.39
C GLY A 154 -9.41 -7.81 0.51
N ARG A 155 -9.99 -7.16 1.53
CA ARG A 155 -10.97 -7.75 2.45
C ARG A 155 -12.42 -7.36 2.15
N ARG A 156 -12.60 -6.29 1.38
CA ARG A 156 -13.91 -5.74 0.99
C ARG A 156 -14.14 -5.78 -0.52
N GLY A 157 -13.31 -6.54 -1.24
CA GLY A 157 -13.31 -6.67 -2.70
C GLY A 157 -11.91 -6.59 -3.30
N GLY A 158 -11.82 -6.69 -4.62
CA GLY A 158 -10.59 -6.65 -5.39
C GLY A 158 -10.41 -5.35 -6.17
N CYS A 159 -9.18 -5.11 -6.61
CA CYS A 159 -8.84 -3.98 -7.47
C CYS A 159 -9.47 -4.17 -8.87
N SER A 160 -10.17 -3.16 -9.38
CA SER A 160 -10.72 -3.15 -10.74
C SER A 160 -9.88 -2.30 -11.70
N LYS A 161 -10.05 -2.54 -13.01
CA LYS A 161 -9.42 -1.73 -14.07
C LYS A 161 -9.92 -0.29 -14.06
N GLU A 162 -11.20 -0.09 -13.78
CA GLU A 162 -11.83 1.23 -13.71
C GLU A 162 -11.24 2.03 -12.56
N ALA A 163 -11.21 1.46 -11.35
CA ALA A 163 -10.64 2.11 -10.18
C ALA A 163 -9.13 2.38 -10.36
N THR A 164 -8.39 1.44 -10.98
CA THR A 164 -6.98 1.64 -11.33
C THR A 164 -6.80 2.86 -12.24
N ARG A 165 -7.65 3.01 -13.26
CA ARG A 165 -7.64 4.18 -14.16
C ARG A 165 -7.88 5.47 -13.39
N TRP A 166 -8.95 5.54 -12.60
CA TRP A 166 -9.30 6.75 -11.84
C TRP A 166 -8.19 7.19 -10.89
N VAL A 167 -7.58 6.24 -10.17
CA VAL A 167 -6.46 6.55 -9.27
C VAL A 167 -5.22 7.01 -10.04
N SER A 168 -4.87 6.35 -11.16
CA SER A 168 -3.75 6.75 -12.01
C SER A 168 -3.91 8.16 -12.56
N GLU A 169 -5.14 8.52 -12.99
CA GLU A 169 -5.46 9.86 -13.49
C GLU A 169 -5.33 10.93 -12.41
N GLU A 170 -5.73 10.64 -11.16
CA GLU A 170 -5.58 11.58 -10.04
C GLU A 170 -4.11 11.75 -9.62
N ILE A 171 -3.30 10.68 -9.62
CA ILE A 171 -1.85 10.77 -9.38
C ILE A 171 -1.18 11.64 -10.44
N ARG A 172 -1.46 11.38 -11.72
CA ARG A 172 -0.95 12.20 -12.83
C ARG A 172 -1.37 13.67 -12.71
N ARG A 173 -2.65 13.90 -12.39
CA ARG A 173 -3.19 15.25 -12.19
C ARG A 173 -2.47 15.98 -11.06
N HIS A 174 -2.24 15.30 -9.94
CA HIS A 174 -1.51 15.84 -8.79
C HIS A 174 -0.11 16.27 -9.20
N GLU A 175 0.66 15.41 -9.87
CA GLU A 175 2.01 15.71 -10.35
C GLU A 175 2.03 16.91 -11.30
N VAL A 176 1.10 16.97 -12.27
CA VAL A 176 1.00 18.10 -13.20
C VAL A 176 0.66 19.42 -12.49
N THR A 177 -0.15 19.36 -11.42
CA THR A 177 -0.63 20.56 -10.73
C THR A 177 0.35 21.09 -9.69
N THR A 178 1.03 20.18 -8.97
CA THR A 178 1.89 20.53 -7.82
C THR A 178 3.38 20.39 -8.11
N GLY A 179 3.76 19.60 -9.11
CA GLY A 179 5.14 19.16 -9.33
C GLY A 179 5.58 18.03 -8.41
N GLU A 180 4.75 17.59 -7.45
CA GLU A 180 5.05 16.53 -6.49
C GLU A 180 4.72 15.17 -7.08
N ARG A 181 5.66 14.23 -6.97
CA ARG A 181 5.50 12.87 -7.48
C ARG A 181 4.95 11.95 -6.40
N ALA A 182 3.89 11.25 -6.71
CA ALA A 182 3.34 10.18 -5.88
C ALA A 182 3.31 8.86 -6.65
N GLY A 183 3.12 7.77 -5.92
CA GLY A 183 3.04 6.42 -6.44
C GLY A 183 1.65 5.80 -6.30
N MET A 184 1.52 4.59 -6.82
CA MET A 184 0.35 3.75 -6.73
C MET A 184 0.70 2.39 -6.14
N LYS A 185 -0.13 1.87 -5.23
CA LYS A 185 -0.06 0.47 -4.82
C LYS A 185 -1.33 -0.25 -5.28
N LEU A 186 -1.16 -1.13 -6.26
CA LEU A 186 -2.20 -2.06 -6.69
C LEU A 186 -2.33 -3.17 -5.66
N SER A 187 -3.51 -3.42 -5.12
CA SER A 187 -3.72 -4.48 -4.13
C SER A 187 -5.17 -4.96 -4.10
N GLY A 188 -5.36 -6.20 -3.64
CA GLY A 188 -6.65 -6.86 -3.55
C GLY A 188 -6.99 -7.71 -4.75
N GLY A 189 -7.01 -9.04 -4.55
CA GLY A 189 -7.42 -10.01 -5.55
C GLY A 189 -6.42 -10.28 -6.67
N ILE A 190 -5.19 -9.77 -6.58
CA ILE A 190 -4.13 -10.00 -7.58
C ILE A 190 -3.46 -11.34 -7.27
N ARG A 191 -3.78 -12.37 -8.05
CA ARG A 191 -3.35 -13.76 -7.79
C ARG A 191 -2.44 -14.34 -8.86
N ASP A 192 -2.48 -13.78 -10.07
CA ASP A 192 -1.77 -14.26 -11.25
C ASP A 192 -1.27 -13.12 -12.11
N LEU A 193 -0.42 -13.47 -13.08
CA LEU A 193 0.19 -12.51 -13.99
C LEU A 193 -0.80 -11.90 -14.97
N ASP A 194 -1.84 -12.60 -15.36
CA ASP A 194 -2.81 -12.10 -16.35
C ASP A 194 -3.65 -10.97 -15.73
N GLY A 195 -4.16 -11.19 -14.51
CA GLY A 195 -4.84 -10.16 -13.75
C GLY A 195 -3.97 -8.93 -13.50
N LEU A 196 -2.72 -9.16 -13.07
CA LEU A 196 -1.76 -8.09 -12.86
C LEU A 196 -1.47 -7.32 -14.16
N ASN A 197 -1.15 -8.00 -15.26
CA ASN A 197 -0.86 -7.36 -16.54
C ASN A 197 -2.03 -6.49 -17.03
N GLY A 198 -3.27 -6.96 -16.84
CA GLY A 198 -4.45 -6.17 -17.16
C GLY A 198 -4.55 -4.85 -16.40
N LEU A 199 -4.11 -4.81 -15.12
CA LEU A 199 -4.05 -3.57 -14.33
C LEU A 199 -2.87 -2.69 -14.76
N LEU A 200 -1.70 -3.28 -15.01
CA LEU A 200 -0.52 -2.56 -15.48
C LEU A 200 -0.74 -1.90 -16.85
N ASP A 201 -1.49 -2.54 -17.75
CA ASP A 201 -1.85 -1.94 -19.04
C ASP A 201 -2.74 -0.71 -18.87
N VAL A 202 -3.63 -0.71 -17.88
CA VAL A 202 -4.42 0.48 -17.53
C VAL A 202 -3.52 1.60 -17.02
N VAL A 203 -2.63 1.30 -16.06
CA VAL A 203 -1.67 2.30 -15.53
C VAL A 203 -0.84 2.88 -16.69
N ARG A 204 -0.27 2.01 -17.54
CA ARG A 204 0.55 2.42 -18.70
C ARG A 204 -0.21 3.31 -19.68
N SER A 205 -1.50 3.06 -19.88
CA SER A 205 -2.34 3.85 -20.79
C SER A 205 -2.62 5.26 -20.28
N VAL A 206 -2.55 5.48 -18.96
CA VAL A 206 -2.77 6.81 -18.35
C VAL A 206 -1.45 7.54 -18.17
N ASP A 207 -0.48 6.90 -17.52
CA ASP A 207 0.85 7.45 -17.28
C ASP A 207 1.88 6.32 -17.14
N PRO A 208 2.68 6.03 -18.19
CA PRO A 208 3.74 5.03 -18.10
C PRO A 208 4.82 5.37 -17.06
N GLY A 209 4.97 6.63 -16.66
CA GLY A 209 5.91 7.07 -15.64
C GLY A 209 5.57 6.62 -14.22
N ILE A 210 4.35 6.11 -13.99
CA ILE A 210 3.98 5.46 -12.71
C ILE A 210 4.60 4.06 -12.63
N ILE A 211 4.88 3.40 -13.77
CA ILE A 211 5.47 2.04 -13.79
C ILE A 211 6.98 2.13 -13.56
N ASP A 212 7.33 2.40 -12.33
CA ASP A 212 8.69 2.55 -11.83
C ASP A 212 8.80 1.93 -10.43
N GLN A 213 9.95 1.34 -10.08
CA GLN A 213 10.16 0.68 -8.78
C GLN A 213 9.98 1.62 -7.58
N GLY A 214 10.19 2.92 -7.76
CA GLY A 214 9.95 3.94 -6.74
C GLY A 214 8.49 4.41 -6.65
N ARG A 215 7.67 4.15 -7.67
CA ARG A 215 6.30 4.70 -7.80
C ARG A 215 5.20 3.66 -7.91
N LEU A 216 5.53 2.41 -8.24
CA LEU A 216 4.55 1.33 -8.32
C LEU A 216 4.85 0.26 -7.29
N ARG A 217 3.82 -0.16 -6.56
CA ARG A 217 3.86 -1.33 -5.70
C ARG A 217 2.71 -2.28 -6.04
N ILE A 218 2.93 -3.55 -5.78
CA ILE A 218 1.97 -4.62 -5.97
C ILE A 218 1.80 -5.34 -4.63
N GLY A 219 0.65 -5.18 -4.00
CA GLY A 219 0.36 -5.86 -2.73
C GLY A 219 -0.31 -7.21 -2.99
N ALA A 220 0.40 -8.30 -2.80
CA ALA A 220 -0.11 -9.65 -2.98
C ALA A 220 0.55 -10.65 -2.03
N SER A 221 -0.19 -11.73 -1.69
CA SER A 221 0.31 -12.83 -0.84
C SER A 221 0.83 -14.01 -1.67
N SER A 222 0.11 -14.39 -2.73
CA SER A 222 0.41 -15.60 -3.51
C SER A 222 1.02 -15.35 -4.89
N LEU A 223 1.03 -14.10 -5.36
CA LEU A 223 1.55 -13.77 -6.70
C LEU A 223 3.02 -14.18 -6.88
N ILE A 224 3.81 -14.23 -5.82
CA ILE A 224 5.21 -14.61 -5.86
C ILE A 224 5.39 -16.03 -6.46
N GLU A 225 4.46 -16.93 -6.21
CA GLU A 225 4.49 -18.31 -6.77
C GLU A 225 4.45 -18.33 -8.31
N SER A 226 3.87 -17.30 -8.92
CA SER A 226 3.84 -17.12 -10.38
C SER A 226 5.06 -16.37 -10.93
N LEU A 227 5.88 -15.82 -10.05
CA LEU A 227 7.05 -14.99 -10.39
C LEU A 227 8.39 -15.71 -10.22
N ILE A 228 8.40 -16.81 -9.46
CA ILE A 228 9.60 -17.63 -9.16
C ILE A 228 9.64 -18.91 -9.99
#